data_4efae9ce704cc793187364f113e94695
#
_entry.id   4efae9ce704cc793187364f113e94695
#
_cell.length_a   1.000
_cell.length_b   1.000
_cell.length_c   1.000
_cell.angle_alpha   90.00
_cell.angle_beta   90.00
_cell.angle_gamma   90.00
#
_symmetry.space_group_name_H-M   'P 1'
#
loop_
_entity.id
_entity.type
_entity.pdbx_description
1 polymer ?
#
loop_
_entity_poly.entity_id
_entity_poly.type
_entity_poly.pdbx_seq_one_letter_code
_entity_poly.pdbx_strand_id
1 'polypeptide(L)'
;PLLALRKPYLEEARANVLQAEAEVKQAKLKLSRASIRAPYAGMVAHKAVDIGQYVGVGSALGETFAIDFAEVRLPLTKRDLSMMNSFSTADKSSHLEVVLRGSIDESIKEWGAKLVRSEGVISEQNRALYVVVQVDDPYGKLAHTNAQQSYPLLMGTFVTAIIGGKTIDDAF
;
A
#
# COMPACT_ATOMS: atom_id res chain seq x y z
N PRO A 1 -50.12 -13.72 44.39
CA PRO A 1 -48.82 -14.38 44.54
C PRO A 1 -48.34 -15.04 43.23
N LEU A 2 -49.27 -15.63 42.42
CA LEU A 2 -48.91 -16.35 41.19
C LEU A 2 -48.28 -15.47 40.05
N LEU A 3 -48.61 -14.18 40.03
CA LEU A 3 -48.01 -13.23 39.07
C LEU A 3 -46.56 -12.86 39.38
N ALA A 4 -46.15 -12.91 40.66
CA ALA A 4 -44.77 -12.66 41.06
C ALA A 4 -43.81 -13.79 40.65
N LEU A 5 -44.30 -15.03 40.58
CA LEU A 5 -43.52 -16.20 40.14
C LEU A 5 -43.27 -16.25 38.63
N ARG A 6 -44.08 -15.55 37.81
CA ARG A 6 -43.88 -15.53 36.35
C ARG A 6 -42.78 -14.59 35.89
N LYS A 7 -42.48 -13.54 36.64
CA LYS A 7 -41.41 -12.59 36.28
C LYS A 7 -40.01 -13.25 36.21
N PRO A 8 -39.60 -14.05 37.20
CA PRO A 8 -38.32 -14.73 37.13
C PRO A 8 -38.18 -15.67 35.94
N TYR A 9 -39.26 -16.46 35.64
CA TYR A 9 -39.26 -17.34 34.48
C TYR A 9 -39.18 -16.59 33.15
N LEU A 10 -39.76 -15.39 33.07
CA LEU A 10 -39.71 -14.57 31.87
C LEU A 10 -38.34 -13.93 31.68
N GLU A 11 -37.70 -13.53 32.76
CA GLU A 11 -36.33 -13.03 32.74
C GLU A 11 -35.33 -14.13 32.39
N GLU A 12 -35.49 -15.31 32.95
CA GLU A 12 -34.72 -16.51 32.59
C GLU A 12 -34.89 -16.88 31.12
N ALA A 13 -36.11 -16.91 30.61
CA ALA A 13 -36.37 -17.19 29.19
C ALA A 13 -35.73 -16.12 28.29
N ARG A 14 -35.78 -14.84 28.65
CA ARG A 14 -35.11 -13.77 27.91
C ARG A 14 -33.60 -13.94 27.94
N ALA A 15 -33.02 -14.28 29.08
CA ALA A 15 -31.59 -14.53 29.19
C ALA A 15 -31.14 -15.70 28.31
N ASN A 16 -31.92 -16.77 28.29
CA ASN A 16 -31.66 -17.92 27.43
C ASN A 16 -31.75 -17.59 25.94
N VAL A 17 -32.70 -16.74 25.52
CA VAL A 17 -32.77 -16.23 24.15
C VAL A 17 -31.54 -15.40 23.80
N LEU A 18 -31.14 -14.46 24.66
CA LEU A 18 -29.96 -13.64 24.44
C LEU A 18 -28.66 -14.47 24.36
N GLN A 19 -28.58 -15.52 25.20
CA GLN A 19 -27.45 -16.45 25.13
C GLN A 19 -27.41 -17.19 23.81
N ALA A 20 -28.55 -17.76 23.38
CA ALA A 20 -28.64 -18.47 22.10
C ALA A 20 -28.35 -17.57 20.90
N GLU A 21 -28.79 -16.30 20.91
CA GLU A 21 -28.49 -15.33 19.89
C GLU A 21 -26.96 -15.00 19.86
N ALA A 22 -26.32 -14.88 21.03
CA ALA A 22 -24.88 -14.67 21.12
C ALA A 22 -24.10 -15.86 20.56
N GLU A 23 -24.54 -17.10 20.86
CA GLU A 23 -23.92 -18.32 20.32
C GLU A 23 -24.04 -18.39 18.81
N VAL A 24 -25.21 -18.06 18.26
CA VAL A 24 -25.46 -18.01 16.81
C VAL A 24 -24.55 -16.95 16.16
N LYS A 25 -24.44 -15.76 16.77
CA LYS A 25 -23.55 -14.70 16.31
C LYS A 25 -22.09 -15.16 16.29
N GLN A 26 -21.65 -15.83 17.36
CA GLN A 26 -20.30 -16.37 17.45
C GLN A 26 -20.03 -17.45 16.38
N ALA A 27 -20.99 -18.36 16.16
CA ALA A 27 -20.88 -19.39 15.14
C ALA A 27 -20.80 -18.78 13.73
N LYS A 28 -21.63 -17.77 13.42
CA LYS A 28 -21.58 -17.02 12.16
C LYS A 28 -20.23 -16.32 11.96
N LEU A 29 -19.67 -15.73 13.02
CA LEU A 29 -18.35 -15.11 12.97
C LEU A 29 -17.24 -16.14 12.68
N LYS A 30 -17.28 -17.31 13.32
CA LYS A 30 -16.34 -18.40 13.04
C LYS A 30 -16.45 -18.86 11.58
N LEU A 31 -17.68 -19.00 11.07
CA LEU A 31 -17.90 -19.37 9.67
C LEU A 31 -17.39 -18.32 8.70
N SER A 32 -17.62 -17.03 8.96
CA SER A 32 -17.14 -15.96 8.09
C SER A 32 -15.60 -15.90 8.02
N ARG A 33 -14.91 -16.26 9.10
CA ARG A 33 -13.44 -16.36 9.14
C ARG A 33 -12.87 -17.54 8.36
N ALA A 34 -13.70 -18.53 8.02
CA ALA A 34 -13.28 -19.64 7.15
C ALA A 34 -13.13 -19.23 5.67
N SER A 35 -13.69 -18.08 5.28
CA SER A 35 -13.53 -17.50 3.94
C SER A 35 -12.63 -16.28 4.01
N ILE A 36 -11.38 -16.43 3.61
CA ILE A 36 -10.37 -15.36 3.60
C ILE A 36 -10.36 -14.73 2.23
N ARG A 37 -10.49 -13.40 2.19
CA ARG A 37 -10.48 -12.61 0.95
C ARG A 37 -9.41 -11.55 1.02
N ALA A 38 -8.79 -11.24 -0.12
CA ALA A 38 -7.87 -10.11 -0.23
C ALA A 38 -8.64 -8.80 0.07
N PRO A 39 -8.09 -7.91 0.91
CA PRO A 39 -8.75 -6.66 1.29
C PRO A 39 -8.68 -5.57 0.21
N TYR A 40 -7.84 -5.77 -0.83
CA TYR A 40 -7.60 -4.83 -1.92
C TYR A 40 -7.32 -5.58 -3.22
N ALA A 41 -7.40 -4.88 -4.34
CA ALA A 41 -6.95 -5.38 -5.63
C ALA A 41 -5.42 -5.51 -5.63
N GLY A 42 -4.91 -6.69 -5.93
CA GLY A 42 -3.49 -6.96 -5.81
C GLY A 42 -3.05 -8.24 -6.53
N MET A 43 -1.79 -8.56 -6.35
CA MET A 43 -1.18 -9.79 -6.84
C MET A 43 -0.66 -10.61 -5.65
N VAL A 44 -0.60 -11.94 -5.84
CA VAL A 44 0.00 -12.84 -4.86
C VAL A 44 1.50 -12.92 -5.12
N ALA A 45 2.30 -12.48 -4.15
CA ALA A 45 3.76 -12.60 -4.19
C ALA A 45 4.20 -14.02 -3.88
N HIS A 46 3.63 -14.61 -2.83
CA HIS A 46 4.01 -15.92 -2.35
C HIS A 46 2.80 -16.66 -1.75
N LYS A 47 2.69 -17.94 -2.05
CA LYS A 47 1.74 -18.88 -1.45
C LYS A 47 2.47 -19.73 -0.42
N ALA A 48 2.03 -19.70 0.84
CA ALA A 48 2.68 -20.41 1.95
C ALA A 48 2.01 -21.75 2.30
N VAL A 49 0.82 -22.04 1.74
CA VAL A 49 0.04 -23.24 2.07
C VAL A 49 -0.52 -23.89 0.82
N ASP A 50 -0.75 -25.21 0.88
CA ASP A 50 -1.35 -25.99 -0.20
C ASP A 50 -2.73 -26.52 0.15
N ILE A 51 -3.48 -26.91 -0.90
CA ILE A 51 -4.79 -27.54 -0.75
C ILE A 51 -4.65 -28.85 0.03
N GLY A 52 -5.48 -29.04 1.04
CA GLY A 52 -5.44 -30.19 1.93
C GLY A 52 -4.53 -30.03 3.15
N GLN A 53 -3.79 -28.94 3.24
CA GLN A 53 -2.98 -28.65 4.41
C GLN A 53 -3.85 -28.10 5.55
N TYR A 54 -3.58 -28.59 6.77
CA TYR A 54 -4.21 -28.01 7.97
C TYR A 54 -3.64 -26.63 8.27
N VAL A 55 -4.53 -25.66 8.48
CA VAL A 55 -4.19 -24.30 8.87
C VAL A 55 -4.92 -23.93 10.15
N GLY A 56 -4.21 -23.32 11.09
CA GLY A 56 -4.75 -22.82 12.35
C GLY A 56 -4.87 -21.31 12.38
N VAL A 57 -5.37 -20.81 13.49
CA VAL A 57 -5.41 -19.37 13.76
C VAL A 57 -3.97 -18.84 13.82
N GLY A 58 -3.67 -17.81 13.02
CA GLY A 58 -2.32 -17.23 12.95
C GLY A 58 -1.39 -17.86 11.91
N SER A 59 -1.84 -18.91 11.18
CA SER A 59 -1.03 -19.44 10.08
C SER A 59 -0.95 -18.44 8.93
N ALA A 60 0.26 -18.20 8.43
CA ALA A 60 0.46 -17.41 7.21
C ALA A 60 0.01 -18.25 6.00
N LEU A 61 -0.92 -17.73 5.21
CA LEU A 61 -1.46 -18.41 4.03
C LEU A 61 -0.73 -18.01 2.75
N GLY A 62 -0.23 -16.80 2.70
CA GLY A 62 0.48 -16.21 1.58
C GLY A 62 0.71 -14.72 1.79
N GLU A 63 1.40 -14.12 0.86
CA GLU A 63 1.69 -12.70 0.83
C GLU A 63 1.10 -12.08 -0.43
N THR A 64 0.41 -10.95 -0.27
CA THR A 64 -0.16 -10.18 -1.37
C THR A 64 0.32 -8.75 -1.31
N PHE A 65 0.47 -8.11 -2.46
CA PHE A 65 0.82 -6.71 -2.57
C PHE A 65 -0.19 -5.98 -3.47
N ALA A 66 -0.41 -4.71 -3.16
CA ALA A 66 -1.27 -3.83 -3.94
C ALA A 66 -0.65 -3.49 -5.30
N ILE A 67 -1.49 -3.22 -6.30
CA ILE A 67 -1.05 -2.89 -7.67
C ILE A 67 -1.53 -1.53 -8.14
N ASP A 68 -2.21 -0.79 -7.30
CA ASP A 68 -2.76 0.54 -7.58
C ASP A 68 -1.67 1.58 -7.76
N PHE A 69 -0.65 1.54 -6.91
CA PHE A 69 0.55 2.38 -7.05
C PHE A 69 1.79 1.69 -6.49
N ALA A 70 2.96 2.16 -6.90
CA ALA A 70 4.24 1.79 -6.31
C ALA A 70 4.95 3.04 -5.78
N GLU A 71 5.55 2.91 -4.61
CA GLU A 71 6.40 3.95 -4.03
C GLU A 71 7.87 3.59 -4.23
N VAL A 72 8.64 4.58 -4.69
CA VAL A 72 10.08 4.47 -4.84
C VAL A 72 10.74 5.47 -3.91
N ARG A 73 11.62 4.99 -3.05
CA ARG A 73 12.36 5.77 -2.07
C ARG A 73 13.68 6.22 -2.67
N LEU A 74 13.88 7.52 -2.82
CA LEU A 74 15.05 8.12 -3.47
C LEU A 74 15.91 8.87 -2.46
N PRO A 75 17.23 8.59 -2.37
CA PRO A 75 18.14 9.37 -1.55
C PRO A 75 18.55 10.66 -2.30
N LEU A 76 18.32 11.82 -1.68
CA LEU A 76 18.78 13.12 -2.18
C LEU A 76 19.92 13.63 -1.32
N THR A 77 21.01 14.01 -1.95
CA THR A 77 22.13 14.69 -1.28
C THR A 77 21.82 16.18 -1.06
N LYS A 78 22.59 16.86 -0.21
CA LYS A 78 22.47 18.32 -0.05
C LYS A 78 22.65 19.08 -1.37
N ARG A 79 23.48 18.57 -2.26
CA ARG A 79 23.74 19.15 -3.57
C ARG A 79 22.48 19.06 -4.45
N ASP A 80 21.84 17.89 -4.48
CA ASP A 80 20.61 17.67 -5.24
C ASP A 80 19.50 18.59 -4.76
N LEU A 81 19.33 18.73 -3.43
CA LEU A 81 18.36 19.64 -2.83
C LEU A 81 18.60 21.11 -3.21
N SER A 82 19.87 21.55 -3.33
CA SER A 82 20.17 22.92 -3.72
C SER A 82 19.86 23.22 -5.19
N MET A 83 19.83 22.20 -6.03
CA MET A 83 19.51 22.31 -7.47
C MET A 83 18.01 22.19 -7.77
N MET A 84 17.21 21.73 -6.81
CA MET A 84 15.75 21.63 -6.98
C MET A 84 15.08 23.00 -6.75
N ASN A 85 14.08 23.30 -7.57
CA ASN A 85 13.20 24.46 -7.35
C ASN A 85 12.31 24.17 -6.15
N SER A 86 12.47 25.00 -5.10
CA SER A 86 11.59 25.04 -3.91
C SER A 86 11.11 23.66 -3.42
N PHE A 87 11.97 22.98 -2.67
CA PHE A 87 11.53 21.87 -1.85
C PHE A 87 10.83 22.44 -0.60
N SER A 88 9.69 23.12 -0.82
CA SER A 88 8.86 23.57 0.28
C SER A 88 7.92 22.42 0.66
N THR A 89 8.11 21.85 1.84
CA THR A 89 7.19 20.91 2.46
C THR A 89 5.78 21.50 2.70
N ALA A 90 5.61 22.80 2.44
CA ALA A 90 4.35 23.53 2.65
C ALA A 90 3.46 23.63 1.40
N ASP A 91 4.01 23.45 0.20
CA ASP A 91 3.24 23.55 -1.03
C ASP A 91 2.73 22.18 -1.48
N LYS A 92 1.54 21.83 -1.02
CA LYS A 92 0.80 20.61 -1.43
C LYS A 92 0.39 20.60 -2.90
N SER A 93 0.67 21.63 -3.67
CA SER A 93 0.16 21.82 -5.03
C SER A 93 1.17 21.58 -6.15
N SER A 94 2.47 21.50 -5.88
CA SER A 94 3.46 21.21 -6.90
C SER A 94 3.89 19.74 -6.82
N HIS A 95 3.15 18.88 -7.49
CA HIS A 95 3.61 17.53 -7.78
C HIS A 95 4.74 17.64 -8.79
N LEU A 96 5.99 17.67 -8.31
CA LEU A 96 7.14 17.61 -9.18
C LEU A 96 7.10 16.29 -9.95
N GLU A 97 7.02 16.40 -11.27
CA GLU A 97 7.12 15.25 -12.14
C GLU A 97 8.55 14.69 -12.11
N VAL A 98 8.63 13.40 -11.95
CA VAL A 98 9.89 12.66 -11.88
C VAL A 98 9.83 11.57 -12.95
N VAL A 99 10.92 11.43 -13.71
CA VAL A 99 11.05 10.31 -14.64
C VAL A 99 11.96 9.27 -14.00
N LEU A 100 11.45 8.07 -13.81
CA LEU A 100 12.23 6.92 -13.37
C LEU A 100 12.75 6.17 -14.60
N ARG A 101 14.04 5.88 -14.62
CA ARG A 101 14.69 5.05 -15.64
C ARG A 101 15.21 3.77 -15.02
N GLY A 102 14.91 2.65 -15.62
CA GLY A 102 15.46 1.35 -15.23
C GLY A 102 15.77 0.50 -16.45
N SER A 103 16.63 -0.49 -16.26
CA SER A 103 16.94 -1.45 -17.32
C SER A 103 16.12 -2.71 -17.11
N ILE A 104 15.38 -3.10 -18.13
CA ILE A 104 14.69 -4.39 -18.22
C ILE A 104 15.08 -4.99 -19.55
N ASP A 105 15.56 -6.25 -19.54
CA ASP A 105 15.96 -6.98 -20.75
C ASP A 105 16.93 -6.18 -21.66
N GLU A 106 17.98 -5.60 -21.06
CA GLU A 106 19.00 -4.76 -21.73
C GLU A 106 18.45 -3.46 -22.37
N SER A 107 17.16 -3.19 -22.26
CA SER A 107 16.56 -1.96 -22.76
C SER A 107 16.22 -1.00 -21.63
N ILE A 108 16.50 0.29 -21.85
CA ILE A 108 16.14 1.35 -20.89
C ILE A 108 14.64 1.62 -21.03
N LYS A 109 13.94 1.56 -19.90
CA LYS A 109 12.52 1.88 -19.79
C LYS A 109 12.34 3.09 -18.88
N GLU A 110 11.30 3.87 -19.17
CA GLU A 110 10.96 5.07 -18.42
C GLU A 110 9.55 4.96 -17.85
N TRP A 111 9.39 5.42 -16.62
CA TRP A 111 8.09 5.51 -15.93
C TRP A 111 7.93 6.92 -15.36
N GLY A 112 6.77 7.50 -15.62
CA GLY A 112 6.37 8.76 -14.98
C GLY A 112 6.04 8.53 -13.51
N ALA A 113 6.56 9.38 -12.66
CA ALA A 113 6.32 9.35 -11.24
C ALA A 113 6.07 10.76 -10.71
N LYS A 114 5.43 10.87 -9.56
CA LYS A 114 5.17 12.13 -8.87
C LYS A 114 5.83 12.14 -7.51
N LEU A 115 6.48 13.23 -7.14
CA LEU A 115 7.00 13.41 -5.80
C LEU A 115 5.82 13.58 -4.83
N VAL A 116 5.68 12.67 -3.87
CA VAL A 116 4.55 12.66 -2.93
C VAL A 116 4.93 13.28 -1.60
N ARG A 117 6.08 12.90 -1.06
CA ARG A 117 6.51 13.34 0.27
C ARG A 117 8.02 13.25 0.46
N SER A 118 8.50 14.00 1.42
CA SER A 118 9.82 13.85 2.03
C SER A 118 9.67 13.15 3.38
N GLU A 119 10.65 12.34 3.75
CA GLU A 119 10.69 11.73 5.09
C GLU A 119 11.05 12.73 6.19
N GLY A 120 11.53 13.93 5.81
CA GLY A 120 11.82 15.01 6.76
C GLY A 120 13.01 14.76 7.69
N VAL A 121 13.67 13.62 7.58
CA VAL A 121 14.81 13.21 8.40
C VAL A 121 16.01 12.92 7.51
N ILE A 122 17.17 13.48 7.87
CA ILE A 122 18.43 13.17 7.20
C ILE A 122 19.01 11.89 7.83
N SER A 123 19.24 10.88 7.02
CA SER A 123 19.89 9.63 7.45
C SER A 123 21.33 9.92 7.90
N GLU A 124 21.69 9.48 9.10
CA GLU A 124 23.04 9.66 9.66
C GLU A 124 24.09 8.83 8.89
N GLN A 125 23.68 7.70 8.31
CA GLN A 125 24.59 6.76 7.64
C GLN A 125 25.14 7.34 6.33
N ASN A 126 24.28 7.95 5.52
CA ASN A 126 24.66 8.45 4.18
C ASN A 126 24.44 9.95 3.98
N ARG A 127 24.00 10.67 5.03
CA ARG A 127 23.71 12.12 5.02
C ARG A 127 22.75 12.55 3.91
N ALA A 128 21.87 11.63 3.47
CA ALA A 128 20.87 11.89 2.46
C ALA A 128 19.49 12.14 3.09
N LEU A 129 18.73 13.03 2.48
CA LEU A 129 17.29 13.17 2.73
C LEU A 129 16.57 12.20 1.82
N TYR A 130 15.69 11.38 2.37
CA TYR A 130 14.88 10.49 1.54
C TYR A 130 13.58 11.16 1.13
N VAL A 131 13.26 11.03 -0.14
CA VAL A 131 11.97 11.44 -0.72
C VAL A 131 11.30 10.22 -1.32
N VAL A 132 9.97 10.26 -1.34
CA VAL A 132 9.15 9.20 -1.89
C VAL A 132 8.43 9.71 -3.12
N VAL A 133 8.64 9.02 -4.23
CA VAL A 133 7.91 9.23 -5.47
C VAL A 133 6.95 8.08 -5.71
N GLN A 134 5.81 8.37 -6.28
CA GLN A 134 4.74 7.43 -6.57
C GLN A 134 4.59 7.25 -8.07
N VAL A 135 4.50 6.00 -8.50
CA VAL A 135 4.11 5.59 -9.85
C VAL A 135 2.70 5.03 -9.78
N ASP A 136 1.78 5.62 -10.48
CA ASP A 136 0.40 5.16 -10.56
C ASP A 136 0.32 3.99 -11.54
N ASP A 137 -0.45 2.93 -11.20
CA ASP A 137 -0.63 1.70 -11.98
C ASP A 137 0.68 1.10 -12.53
N PRO A 138 1.64 0.74 -11.66
CA PRO A 138 2.98 0.29 -12.09
C PRO A 138 2.97 -0.96 -12.96
N TYR A 139 1.87 -1.71 -12.94
CA TYR A 139 1.71 -2.95 -13.70
C TYR A 139 0.85 -2.79 -14.96
N GLY A 140 0.25 -1.60 -15.21
CA GLY A 140 -0.64 -1.34 -16.35
C GLY A 140 -1.90 -2.21 -16.34
N LYS A 141 -2.40 -2.58 -15.16
CA LYS A 141 -3.55 -3.50 -14.99
C LYS A 141 -4.85 -2.80 -14.60
N LEU A 142 -4.80 -1.53 -14.25
CA LEU A 142 -5.97 -0.75 -13.89
C LEU A 142 -6.54 -0.05 -15.13
N ALA A 143 -7.82 -0.28 -15.40
CA ALA A 143 -8.50 0.14 -16.63
C ALA A 143 -8.62 1.67 -16.84
N HIS A 144 -8.10 2.50 -15.93
CA HIS A 144 -8.31 3.94 -15.91
C HIS A 144 -7.06 4.78 -16.20
N THR A 145 -5.92 4.14 -16.40
CA THR A 145 -4.68 4.86 -16.69
C THR A 145 -4.47 4.90 -18.19
N ASN A 146 -4.39 6.11 -18.77
CA ASN A 146 -3.99 6.31 -20.17
C ASN A 146 -2.61 5.68 -20.34
N ALA A 147 -2.58 4.47 -20.88
CA ALA A 147 -1.42 3.58 -20.91
C ALA A 147 -0.34 4.12 -21.84
N GLN A 148 0.47 5.04 -21.35
CA GLN A 148 1.81 5.28 -21.90
C GLN A 148 2.88 4.39 -21.24
N GLN A 149 2.49 3.61 -20.23
CA GLN A 149 3.41 2.67 -19.60
C GLN A 149 3.41 1.35 -20.38
N SER A 150 4.30 1.25 -21.34
CA SER A 150 4.43 0.07 -22.20
C SER A 150 5.00 -1.16 -21.48
N TYR A 151 5.57 -0.97 -20.28
CA TYR A 151 6.24 -2.03 -19.52
C TYR A 151 5.93 -1.93 -18.03
N PRO A 152 5.67 -3.05 -17.33
CA PRO A 152 5.42 -3.04 -15.91
C PRO A 152 6.69 -2.68 -15.13
N LEU A 153 6.53 -1.84 -14.10
CA LEU A 153 7.56 -1.60 -13.10
C LEU A 153 7.47 -2.70 -12.03
N LEU A 154 8.36 -3.67 -12.12
CA LEU A 154 8.37 -4.80 -11.19
C LEU A 154 8.95 -4.39 -9.82
N MET A 155 8.40 -4.95 -8.76
CA MET A 155 8.98 -4.79 -7.42
C MET A 155 10.43 -5.29 -7.38
N GLY A 156 11.33 -4.50 -6.76
CA GLY A 156 12.76 -4.82 -6.72
C GLY A 156 13.57 -4.35 -7.93
N THR A 157 12.96 -3.72 -8.94
CA THR A 157 13.69 -3.10 -10.04
C THR A 157 14.53 -1.93 -9.55
N PHE A 158 15.81 -1.92 -9.92
CA PHE A 158 16.67 -0.76 -9.68
C PHE A 158 16.35 0.35 -10.69
N VAL A 159 16.10 1.54 -10.18
CA VAL A 159 15.75 2.69 -11.00
C VAL A 159 16.60 3.89 -10.66
N THR A 160 16.88 4.73 -11.67
CA THR A 160 17.48 6.06 -11.54
C THR A 160 16.38 7.09 -11.75
N ALA A 161 16.29 8.06 -10.84
CA ALA A 161 15.32 9.14 -10.95
C ALA A 161 15.94 10.38 -11.62
N ILE A 162 15.19 10.96 -12.53
CA ILE A 162 15.50 12.24 -13.16
C ILE A 162 14.45 13.23 -12.66
N ILE A 163 14.91 14.23 -11.91
CA ILE A 163 14.07 15.25 -11.30
C ILE A 163 14.40 16.58 -11.97
N GLY A 164 13.39 17.30 -12.43
CA GLY A 164 13.56 18.63 -12.99
C GLY A 164 14.14 19.61 -11.96
N GLY A 165 15.24 20.26 -12.30
CA GLY A 165 15.92 21.24 -11.46
C GLY A 165 15.66 22.68 -11.89
N LYS A 166 16.43 23.62 -11.28
CA LYS A 166 16.41 25.04 -11.63
C LYS A 166 16.94 25.25 -13.05
N THR A 167 16.20 26.00 -13.86
CA THR A 167 16.71 26.54 -15.12
C THR A 167 17.64 27.71 -14.82
N ILE A 168 18.83 27.67 -15.36
CA ILE A 168 19.79 28.80 -15.27
C ILE A 168 19.75 29.49 -16.65
N ASP A 169 19.09 30.63 -16.71
CA ASP A 169 18.87 31.35 -17.96
C ASP A 169 20.11 32.15 -18.48
N ASP A 170 21.11 32.37 -17.62
CA ASP A 170 22.35 33.12 -17.95
C ASP A 170 23.60 32.28 -17.67
N ALA A 171 23.84 31.26 -18.47
CA ALA A 171 25.13 30.57 -18.52
C ALA A 171 25.95 31.15 -19.69
N PHE A 172 26.76 32.17 -19.40
CA PHE A 172 27.81 32.65 -20.29
C PHE A 172 29.12 31.92 -20.06
#